data_00cfcd197fbd100601e3acd01c28a35e
#
_entry.id   00cfcd197fbd100601e3acd01c28a35e
#
_cell.length_a   1.000
_cell.length_b   1.000
_cell.length_c   1.000
_cell.angle_alpha   90.00
_cell.angle_beta   90.00
_cell.angle_gamma   90.00
#
_symmetry.space_group_name_H-M   'P 1'
#
loop_
_entity.id
_entity.type
_entity.pdbx_description
1 polymer ?
#
loop_
_entity_poly.entity_id
_entity_poly.type
_entity_poly.pdbx_seq_one_letter_code
_entity_poly.pdbx_strand_id
1 'polypeptide(L)'
;MIEIRPVEMNDASELLDIDVRNRALFESYSAADRKDSDYQLYNYRKIIDKHLQDMTEDKGYHYVIVHKEDNKVIGTIDLFAVVRHNIQSCMMGYALDAAYNGKGITTLAAKEVIRIAFNELGFHRVEAGVQPTNRGSVRVLEKAGMIREGLNRSNVRINGEWKDHYLYAIVNENY
;
A
#
# COMPACT_ATOMS: atom_id res chain seq x y z
N MET A 1 8.61 -7.10 16.21
CA MET A 1 7.41 -6.25 16.37
C MET A 1 7.47 -5.09 15.37
N ILE A 2 6.35 -4.65 14.80
CA ILE A 2 6.31 -3.54 13.83
C ILE A 2 5.64 -2.29 14.41
N GLU A 3 5.88 -1.17 13.76
CA GLU A 3 5.19 0.10 13.94
C GLU A 3 4.72 0.60 12.58
N ILE A 4 3.54 1.19 12.54
CA ILE A 4 3.01 1.89 11.37
C ILE A 4 2.97 3.37 11.74
N ARG A 5 3.66 4.20 10.99
CA ARG A 5 3.66 5.65 11.17
C ARG A 5 3.58 6.37 9.82
N PRO A 6 3.10 7.62 9.81
CA PRO A 6 3.17 8.44 8.60
C PRO A 6 4.59 8.50 8.03
N VAL A 7 4.68 8.57 6.70
CA VAL A 7 5.94 8.77 6.00
C VAL A 7 6.54 10.13 6.36
N GLU A 8 7.86 10.17 6.48
CA GLU A 8 8.62 11.40 6.76
C GLU A 8 9.70 11.61 5.69
N MET A 9 10.16 12.85 5.51
CA MET A 9 11.19 13.18 4.51
C MET A 9 12.48 12.39 4.72
N ASN A 10 12.82 12.07 5.97
CA ASN A 10 14.02 11.29 6.31
C ASN A 10 13.94 9.82 5.86
N ASP A 11 12.76 9.31 5.52
CA ASP A 11 12.58 7.94 5.04
C ASP A 11 13.05 7.75 3.59
N ALA A 12 13.32 8.84 2.86
CA ALA A 12 13.59 8.81 1.43
C ALA A 12 14.71 7.84 1.02
N SER A 13 15.80 7.80 1.77
CA SER A 13 16.92 6.92 1.45
C SER A 13 16.62 5.44 1.68
N GLU A 14 15.95 5.12 2.79
CA GLU A 14 15.55 3.73 3.09
C GLU A 14 14.51 3.22 2.08
N LEU A 15 13.55 4.05 1.69
CA LEU A 15 12.55 3.71 0.66
C LEU A 15 13.21 3.47 -0.71
N LEU A 16 14.17 4.31 -1.10
CA LEU A 16 14.94 4.08 -2.32
C LEU A 16 15.69 2.74 -2.26
N ASP A 17 16.37 2.45 -1.15
CA ASP A 17 17.14 1.21 -0.97
C ASP A 17 16.23 -0.03 -1.04
N ILE A 18 15.03 0.04 -0.43
CA ILE A 18 14.03 -1.03 -0.51
C ILE A 18 13.59 -1.26 -1.95
N ASP A 19 13.23 -0.21 -2.66
CA ASP A 19 12.74 -0.30 -4.04
C ASP A 19 13.82 -0.82 -4.99
N VAL A 20 15.07 -0.39 -4.84
CA VAL A 20 16.19 -0.85 -5.68
C VAL A 20 16.45 -2.34 -5.49
N ARG A 21 16.54 -2.82 -4.24
CA ARG A 21 16.83 -4.25 -4.00
C ARG A 21 15.64 -5.17 -4.29
N ASN A 22 14.41 -4.66 -4.30
CA ASN A 22 13.21 -5.41 -4.61
C ASN A 22 12.62 -5.08 -5.99
N ARG A 23 13.34 -4.36 -6.84
CA ARG A 23 12.84 -3.76 -8.07
C ARG A 23 12.09 -4.75 -8.94
N ALA A 24 12.68 -5.89 -9.27
CA ALA A 24 12.07 -6.89 -10.16
C ALA A 24 10.74 -7.41 -9.59
N LEU A 25 10.67 -7.62 -8.27
CA LEU A 25 9.45 -8.07 -7.60
C LEU A 25 8.38 -6.99 -7.62
N PHE A 26 8.72 -5.76 -7.25
CA PHE A 26 7.74 -4.68 -7.14
C PHE A 26 7.20 -4.27 -8.52
N GLU A 27 8.06 -4.15 -9.53
CA GLU A 27 7.64 -3.83 -10.90
C GLU A 27 6.71 -4.90 -11.50
N SER A 28 6.80 -6.16 -11.06
CA SER A 28 5.91 -7.23 -11.56
C SER A 28 4.45 -7.09 -11.12
N TYR A 29 4.18 -6.32 -10.07
CA TYR A 29 2.84 -6.10 -9.52
C TYR A 29 2.42 -4.63 -9.46
N SER A 30 3.33 -3.69 -9.68
CA SER A 30 3.06 -2.26 -9.60
C SER A 30 2.47 -1.72 -10.90
N ALA A 31 1.49 -0.84 -10.78
CA ALA A 31 0.96 -0.06 -11.89
C ALA A 31 1.87 1.10 -12.32
N ALA A 32 2.93 1.40 -11.56
CA ALA A 32 3.84 2.49 -11.86
C ALA A 32 4.84 2.06 -12.94
N ASP A 33 4.78 2.72 -14.10
CA ASP A 33 5.80 2.59 -15.15
C ASP A 33 7.04 3.39 -14.73
N ARG A 34 8.05 2.71 -14.19
CA ARG A 34 9.28 3.32 -13.68
C ARG A 34 10.45 3.14 -14.65
N LYS A 35 11.22 4.20 -14.82
CA LYS A 35 12.48 4.21 -15.55
C LYS A 35 13.65 4.16 -14.58
N ASP A 36 14.84 3.82 -15.07
CA ASP A 36 16.06 3.82 -14.25
C ASP A 36 16.31 5.18 -13.59
N SER A 37 16.00 6.26 -14.29
CA SER A 37 16.11 7.63 -13.76
C SER A 37 15.20 7.94 -12.57
N ASP A 38 14.15 7.15 -12.34
CA ASP A 38 13.21 7.36 -11.23
C ASP A 38 13.79 6.88 -9.90
N TYR A 39 14.77 5.97 -9.94
CA TYR A 39 15.46 5.44 -8.76
C TYR A 39 16.59 6.36 -8.29
N GLN A 40 16.24 7.59 -7.96
CA GLN A 40 17.16 8.63 -7.46
C GLN A 40 16.59 9.26 -6.18
N LEU A 41 17.44 9.55 -5.20
CA LEU A 41 17.02 10.11 -3.92
C LEU A 41 16.17 11.39 -4.07
N TYR A 42 16.51 12.23 -5.04
CA TYR A 42 15.74 13.43 -5.36
C TYR A 42 14.27 13.13 -5.71
N ASN A 43 14.03 12.07 -6.49
CA ASN A 43 12.67 11.69 -6.88
C ASN A 43 11.89 11.14 -5.68
N TYR A 44 12.53 10.39 -4.78
CA TYR A 44 11.89 9.91 -3.55
C TYR A 44 11.49 11.05 -2.62
N ARG A 45 12.33 12.07 -2.49
CA ARG A 45 11.97 13.28 -1.75
C ARG A 45 10.75 14.00 -2.35
N LYS A 46 10.66 14.09 -3.67
CA LYS A 46 9.48 14.64 -4.35
C LYS A 46 8.22 13.81 -4.13
N ILE A 47 8.35 12.49 -4.16
CA ILE A 47 7.24 11.57 -3.89
C ILE A 47 6.75 11.77 -2.46
N ILE A 48 7.65 11.84 -1.49
CA ILE A 48 7.28 12.05 -0.09
C ILE A 48 6.63 13.42 0.10
N ASP A 49 7.17 14.46 -0.51
CA ASP A 49 6.56 15.80 -0.46
C ASP A 49 5.12 15.79 -0.98
N LYS A 50 4.89 15.09 -2.10
CA LYS A 50 3.54 14.88 -2.64
C LYS A 50 2.65 14.08 -1.69
N HIS A 51 3.17 13.04 -1.07
CA HIS A 51 2.44 12.22 -0.09
C HIS A 51 2.02 13.05 1.13
N LEU A 52 2.92 13.90 1.65
CA LEU A 52 2.61 14.79 2.77
C LEU A 52 1.52 15.80 2.39
N GLN A 53 1.57 16.33 1.17
CA GLN A 53 0.52 17.20 0.64
C GLN A 53 -0.81 16.45 0.52
N ASP A 54 -0.82 15.23 -0.03
CA ASP A 54 -2.03 14.42 -0.18
C ASP A 54 -2.70 14.14 1.17
N MET A 55 -1.91 13.89 2.22
CA MET A 55 -2.42 13.70 3.59
C MET A 55 -3.07 14.98 4.13
N THR A 56 -2.49 16.14 3.86
CA THR A 56 -3.05 17.44 4.26
C THR A 56 -4.35 17.75 3.53
N GLU A 57 -4.45 17.34 2.26
CA GLU A 57 -5.59 17.63 1.38
C GLU A 57 -6.67 16.51 1.39
N ASP A 58 -6.55 15.52 2.25
CA ASP A 58 -7.44 14.35 2.32
C ASP A 58 -7.54 13.56 1.00
N LYS A 59 -6.45 13.48 0.26
CA LYS A 59 -6.37 12.78 -1.03
C LYS A 59 -5.73 11.40 -0.95
N GLY A 60 -4.97 11.16 0.11
CA GLY A 60 -4.30 9.90 0.38
C GLY A 60 -3.60 9.93 1.73
N TYR A 61 -3.30 8.76 2.26
CA TYR A 61 -2.61 8.59 3.54
C TYR A 61 -1.50 7.57 3.36
N HIS A 62 -0.28 7.99 3.64
CA HIS A 62 0.94 7.25 3.29
C HIS A 62 1.73 6.92 4.53
N TYR A 63 1.92 5.63 4.77
CA TYR A 63 2.58 5.11 5.97
C TYR A 63 3.79 4.28 5.60
N VAL A 64 4.77 4.26 6.48
CA VAL A 64 5.88 3.32 6.46
C VAL A 64 5.67 2.23 7.50
N ILE A 65 6.17 1.04 7.19
CA ILE A 65 6.23 -0.10 8.10
C ILE A 65 7.64 -0.13 8.68
N VAL A 66 7.76 0.06 10.00
CA VAL A 66 9.04 0.08 10.70
C VAL A 66 9.21 -1.20 11.49
N HIS A 67 10.35 -1.89 11.33
CA HIS A 67 10.74 -3.01 12.15
C HIS A 67 11.38 -2.48 13.44
N LYS A 68 10.70 -2.65 14.59
CA LYS A 68 11.07 -2.00 15.85
C LYS A 68 12.43 -2.42 16.41
N GLU A 69 12.85 -3.65 16.17
CA GLU A 69 14.11 -4.17 16.72
C GLU A 69 15.31 -3.51 16.05
N ASP A 70 15.23 -3.25 14.75
CA ASP A 70 16.31 -2.66 13.95
C ASP A 70 16.10 -1.16 13.74
N ASN A 71 14.93 -0.65 14.12
CA ASN A 71 14.48 0.72 13.82
C ASN A 71 14.61 1.08 12.33
N LYS A 72 14.26 0.14 11.45
CA LYS A 72 14.39 0.28 9.99
C LYS A 72 13.03 0.32 9.32
N VAL A 73 12.90 1.17 8.31
CA VAL A 73 11.79 1.08 7.37
C VAL A 73 11.96 -0.18 6.54
N ILE A 74 10.92 -1.01 6.48
CA ILE A 74 10.91 -2.30 5.77
C ILE A 74 9.82 -2.39 4.71
N GLY A 75 9.01 -1.37 4.55
CA GLY A 75 7.95 -1.34 3.56
C GLY A 75 7.06 -0.12 3.69
N THR A 76 6.07 -0.07 2.82
CA THR A 76 5.02 0.97 2.80
C THR A 76 3.64 0.36 2.82
N ILE A 77 2.68 1.13 3.30
CA ILE A 77 1.27 0.81 3.20
C ILE A 77 0.49 2.12 3.08
N ASP A 78 -0.34 2.21 2.05
CA ASP A 78 -0.98 3.45 1.63
C ASP A 78 -2.49 3.30 1.52
N LEU A 79 -3.20 4.39 1.82
CA LEU A 79 -4.59 4.59 1.47
C LEU A 79 -4.66 5.68 0.39
N PHE A 80 -5.24 5.37 -0.75
CA PHE A 80 -5.31 6.25 -1.91
C PHE A 80 -6.67 6.18 -2.60
N ALA A 81 -6.88 6.93 -3.67
CA ALA A 81 -8.17 7.01 -4.35
C ALA A 81 -9.31 7.31 -3.38
N VAL A 82 -9.11 8.31 -2.53
CA VAL A 82 -10.07 8.72 -1.50
C VAL A 82 -11.33 9.28 -2.14
N VAL A 83 -12.48 8.73 -1.79
CA VAL A 83 -13.80 9.22 -2.18
C VAL A 83 -14.62 9.46 -0.91
N ARG A 84 -15.02 10.72 -0.70
CA ARG A 84 -15.79 11.15 0.47
C ARG A 84 -17.28 11.21 0.17
N HIS A 85 -17.99 12.05 0.85
CA HIS A 85 -19.45 12.25 0.80
C HIS A 85 -20.21 10.96 1.12
N ASN A 86 -21.08 10.50 0.24
CA ASN A 86 -21.94 9.35 0.47
C ASN A 86 -21.24 7.99 0.21
N ILE A 87 -19.97 8.00 -0.13
CA ILE A 87 -19.18 6.78 -0.44
C ILE A 87 -18.22 6.45 0.69
N GLN A 88 -17.46 7.42 1.19
CA GLN A 88 -16.51 7.26 2.29
C GLN A 88 -15.59 6.04 2.11
N SER A 89 -14.95 5.94 0.95
CA SER A 89 -14.08 4.81 0.61
C SER A 89 -12.68 5.24 0.20
N CYS A 90 -11.75 4.31 0.31
CA CYS A 90 -10.40 4.42 -0.22
C CYS A 90 -9.90 3.06 -0.68
N MET A 91 -8.81 3.06 -1.44
CA MET A 91 -8.08 1.86 -1.78
C MET A 91 -6.83 1.72 -0.90
N MET A 92 -6.47 0.49 -0.57
CA MET A 92 -5.25 0.15 0.16
C MET A 92 -4.26 -0.54 -0.77
N GLY A 93 -2.99 -0.12 -0.70
CA GLY A 93 -1.88 -0.78 -1.37
C GLY A 93 -0.69 -0.90 -0.43
N TYR A 94 0.19 -1.87 -0.66
CA TYR A 94 1.37 -2.08 0.18
C TYR A 94 2.51 -2.73 -0.60
N ALA A 95 3.72 -2.50 -0.11
CA ALA A 95 4.94 -3.17 -0.53
C ALA A 95 5.80 -3.47 0.70
N LEU A 96 6.29 -4.70 0.80
CA LEU A 96 7.18 -5.12 1.88
C LEU A 96 8.49 -5.63 1.29
N ASP A 97 9.61 -5.24 1.88
CA ASP A 97 10.91 -5.82 1.55
C ASP A 97 10.87 -7.35 1.64
N ALA A 98 11.28 -8.02 0.57
CA ALA A 98 11.24 -9.47 0.43
C ALA A 98 11.96 -10.22 1.56
N ALA A 99 12.98 -9.61 2.17
CA ALA A 99 13.69 -10.17 3.33
C ALA A 99 12.78 -10.38 4.56
N TYR A 100 11.64 -9.70 4.60
CA TYR A 100 10.67 -9.78 5.69
C TYR A 100 9.40 -10.55 5.32
N ASN A 101 9.31 -11.12 4.12
CA ASN A 101 8.16 -11.89 3.68
C ASN A 101 7.96 -13.17 4.50
N GLY A 102 6.72 -13.66 4.53
CA GLY A 102 6.35 -14.91 5.19
C GLY A 102 6.21 -14.84 6.72
N LYS A 103 6.47 -13.69 7.34
CA LYS A 103 6.41 -13.48 8.80
C LYS A 103 5.07 -12.87 9.29
N GLY A 104 4.09 -12.72 8.42
CA GLY A 104 2.78 -12.14 8.76
C GLY A 104 2.78 -10.61 8.92
N ILE A 105 3.90 -9.94 8.66
CA ILE A 105 4.08 -8.50 8.86
C ILE A 105 3.07 -7.70 8.05
N THR A 106 2.92 -8.00 6.76
CA THR A 106 1.98 -7.28 5.88
C THR A 106 0.53 -7.43 6.36
N THR A 107 0.17 -8.60 6.87
CA THR A 107 -1.16 -8.84 7.45
C THR A 107 -1.41 -7.96 8.69
N LEU A 108 -0.42 -7.84 9.57
CA LEU A 108 -0.50 -6.97 10.74
C LEU A 108 -0.60 -5.50 10.33
N ALA A 109 0.21 -5.07 9.36
CA ALA A 109 0.17 -3.72 8.82
C ALA A 109 -1.19 -3.40 8.19
N ALA A 110 -1.74 -4.31 7.38
CA ALA A 110 -3.06 -4.15 6.76
C ALA A 110 -4.17 -4.00 7.80
N LYS A 111 -4.18 -4.86 8.83
CA LYS A 111 -5.15 -4.73 9.93
C LYS A 111 -5.06 -3.40 10.65
N GLU A 112 -3.86 -2.92 10.93
CA GLU A 112 -3.67 -1.65 11.61
C GLU A 112 -4.10 -0.46 10.75
N VAL A 113 -3.78 -0.46 9.47
CA VAL A 113 -4.21 0.63 8.56
C VAL A 113 -5.71 0.61 8.32
N ILE A 114 -6.35 -0.56 8.27
CA ILE A 114 -7.82 -0.66 8.23
C ILE A 114 -8.42 -0.07 9.51
N ARG A 115 -7.84 -0.36 10.67
CA ARG A 115 -8.27 0.24 11.95
C ARG A 115 -8.15 1.76 11.92
N ILE A 116 -7.03 2.29 11.44
CA ILE A 116 -6.82 3.74 11.26
C ILE A 116 -7.85 4.32 10.30
N ALA A 117 -8.08 3.67 9.16
CA ALA A 117 -9.05 4.11 8.16
C ALA A 117 -10.46 4.27 8.75
N PHE A 118 -10.90 3.32 9.56
CA PHE A 118 -12.23 3.32 10.16
C PHE A 118 -12.34 4.25 11.35
N ASN A 119 -11.40 4.17 12.30
CA ASN A 119 -11.55 4.82 13.61
C ASN A 119 -11.00 6.25 13.65
N GLU A 120 -10.02 6.56 12.79
CA GLU A 120 -9.34 7.86 12.82
C GLU A 120 -9.66 8.72 11.59
N LEU A 121 -9.78 8.08 10.41
CA LEU A 121 -10.01 8.78 9.14
C LEU A 121 -11.48 8.81 8.69
N GLY A 122 -12.36 8.06 9.36
CA GLY A 122 -13.80 8.07 9.10
C GLY A 122 -14.20 7.42 7.78
N PHE A 123 -13.43 6.46 7.27
CA PHE A 123 -13.85 5.69 6.10
C PHE A 123 -14.91 4.64 6.50
N HIS A 124 -15.87 4.43 5.62
CA HIS A 124 -16.86 3.36 5.74
C HIS A 124 -16.37 2.08 5.05
N ARG A 125 -15.51 2.22 4.01
CA ARG A 125 -15.09 1.11 3.17
C ARG A 125 -13.62 1.24 2.76
N VAL A 126 -12.87 0.14 2.87
CA VAL A 126 -11.51 0.01 2.32
C VAL A 126 -11.49 -1.08 1.28
N GLU A 127 -10.97 -0.77 0.10
CA GLU A 127 -10.83 -1.69 -1.03
C GLU A 127 -9.36 -2.00 -1.31
N ALA A 128 -9.11 -3.13 -1.95
CA ALA A 128 -7.78 -3.49 -2.46
C ALA A 128 -7.90 -4.32 -3.74
N GLY A 129 -7.06 -4.00 -4.72
CA GLY A 129 -6.91 -4.78 -5.93
C GLY A 129 -5.68 -5.69 -5.87
N VAL A 130 -5.81 -6.93 -6.32
CA VAL A 130 -4.69 -7.88 -6.35
C VAL A 130 -4.75 -8.76 -7.59
N GLN A 131 -3.60 -8.94 -8.27
CA GLN A 131 -3.52 -9.91 -9.36
C GLN A 131 -3.80 -11.32 -8.83
N PRO A 132 -4.63 -12.14 -9.53
CA PRO A 132 -4.94 -13.52 -9.12
C PRO A 132 -3.70 -14.40 -8.89
N THR A 133 -2.61 -14.11 -9.59
CA THR A 133 -1.33 -14.82 -9.48
C THR A 133 -0.53 -14.44 -8.23
N ASN A 134 -0.80 -13.28 -7.63
CA ASN A 134 -0.15 -12.82 -6.41
C ASN A 134 -0.77 -13.47 -5.17
N ARG A 135 -0.52 -14.77 -5.01
CA ARG A 135 -1.10 -15.58 -3.93
C ARG A 135 -0.71 -15.09 -2.54
N GLY A 136 0.47 -14.49 -2.39
CA GLY A 136 0.92 -13.92 -1.13
C GLY A 136 0.03 -12.77 -0.70
N SER A 137 -0.23 -11.83 -1.61
CA SER A 137 -1.10 -10.68 -1.35
C SER A 137 -2.57 -11.11 -1.16
N VAL A 138 -3.07 -12.07 -1.95
CA VAL A 138 -4.41 -12.64 -1.72
C VAL A 138 -4.58 -13.12 -0.28
N ARG A 139 -3.62 -13.90 0.24
CA ARG A 139 -3.66 -14.38 1.62
C ARG A 139 -3.57 -13.26 2.66
N VAL A 140 -2.83 -12.20 2.38
CA VAL A 140 -2.76 -11.02 3.26
C VAL A 140 -4.14 -10.38 3.38
N LEU A 141 -4.81 -10.13 2.27
CA LEU A 141 -6.14 -9.49 2.26
C LEU A 141 -7.18 -10.34 2.99
N GLU A 142 -7.22 -11.63 2.71
CA GLU A 142 -8.15 -12.56 3.39
C GLU A 142 -7.89 -12.63 4.91
N LYS A 143 -6.63 -12.70 5.33
CA LYS A 143 -6.26 -12.71 6.75
C LYS A 143 -6.48 -11.35 7.43
N ALA A 144 -6.49 -10.27 6.67
CA ALA A 144 -6.85 -8.95 7.18
C ALA A 144 -8.37 -8.77 7.35
N GLY A 145 -9.18 -9.75 6.93
CA GLY A 145 -10.64 -9.73 7.05
C GLY A 145 -11.36 -9.18 5.82
N MET A 146 -10.64 -8.93 4.73
CA MET A 146 -11.25 -8.46 3.49
C MET A 146 -11.92 -9.61 2.73
N ILE A 147 -13.02 -9.32 2.05
CA ILE A 147 -13.82 -10.27 1.28
C ILE A 147 -13.63 -9.99 -0.20
N ARG A 148 -13.42 -11.04 -1.00
CA ARG A 148 -13.38 -10.92 -2.46
C ARG A 148 -14.78 -10.68 -3.00
N GLU A 149 -14.99 -9.52 -3.65
CA GLU A 149 -16.26 -9.13 -4.21
C GLU A 149 -16.37 -9.40 -5.71
N GLY A 150 -15.25 -9.54 -6.40
CA GLY A 150 -15.29 -9.80 -7.84
C GLY A 150 -13.92 -9.86 -8.51
N LEU A 151 -13.98 -9.94 -9.85
CA LEU A 151 -12.84 -9.87 -10.75
C LEU A 151 -13.02 -8.69 -11.70
N ASN A 152 -12.09 -7.75 -11.65
CA ASN A 152 -11.98 -6.66 -12.62
C ASN A 152 -11.07 -7.13 -13.78
N ARG A 153 -11.65 -7.36 -14.95
CA ARG A 153 -10.89 -7.82 -16.11
C ARG A 153 -10.12 -6.67 -16.75
N SER A 154 -8.84 -6.92 -17.06
CA SER A 154 -7.98 -5.99 -17.81
C SER A 154 -8.05 -4.56 -17.28
N ASN A 155 -8.02 -4.38 -15.96
CA ASN A 155 -8.29 -3.09 -15.32
C ASN A 155 -7.05 -2.28 -14.96
N VAL A 156 -5.88 -2.92 -14.86
CA VAL A 156 -4.61 -2.24 -14.56
C VAL A 156 -3.54 -2.66 -15.55
N ARG A 157 -2.84 -1.67 -16.11
CA ARG A 157 -1.72 -1.92 -17.01
C ARG A 157 -0.44 -2.08 -16.19
N ILE A 158 0.21 -3.24 -16.35
CA ILE A 158 1.46 -3.60 -15.66
C ILE A 158 2.48 -4.06 -16.69
N ASN A 159 3.64 -3.41 -16.75
CA ASN A 159 4.68 -3.71 -17.73
C ASN A 159 4.15 -3.77 -19.18
N GLY A 160 3.28 -2.83 -19.54
CA GLY A 160 2.70 -2.73 -20.87
C GLY A 160 1.53 -3.67 -21.16
N GLU A 161 1.18 -4.57 -20.25
CA GLU A 161 0.08 -5.53 -20.40
C GLU A 161 -1.08 -5.22 -19.47
N TRP A 162 -2.32 -5.31 -19.96
CA TRP A 162 -3.51 -5.21 -19.13
C TRP A 162 -3.70 -6.48 -18.32
N LYS A 163 -3.79 -6.35 -16.99
CA LYS A 163 -3.93 -7.46 -16.04
C LYS A 163 -5.27 -7.41 -15.33
N ASP A 164 -5.79 -8.61 -15.05
CA ASP A 164 -6.96 -8.79 -14.20
C ASP A 164 -6.59 -8.58 -12.74
N HIS A 165 -7.51 -8.02 -11.95
CA HIS A 165 -7.36 -7.90 -10.50
C HIS A 165 -8.62 -8.39 -9.80
N TYR A 166 -8.47 -9.20 -8.75
CA TYR A 166 -9.53 -9.39 -7.79
C TYR A 166 -9.77 -8.09 -7.05
N LEU A 167 -11.04 -7.77 -6.83
CA LEU A 167 -11.44 -6.72 -5.91
C LEU A 167 -11.74 -7.33 -4.55
N TYR A 168 -11.01 -6.90 -3.54
CA TYR A 168 -11.27 -7.18 -2.13
C TYR A 168 -11.77 -5.92 -1.44
N ALA A 169 -12.64 -6.09 -0.44
CA ALA A 169 -13.14 -4.99 0.35
C ALA A 169 -13.44 -5.41 1.79
N ILE A 170 -13.40 -4.43 2.68
CA ILE A 170 -13.88 -4.53 4.05
C ILE A 170 -14.71 -3.29 4.38
N VAL A 171 -15.81 -3.51 5.06
CA VAL A 171 -16.79 -2.47 5.44
C VAL A 171 -16.78 -2.28 6.95
N ASN A 172 -16.88 -1.02 7.39
CA ASN A 172 -17.03 -0.71 8.80
C ASN A 172 -18.50 -0.90 9.21
N GLU A 173 -18.81 -1.99 9.89
CA GLU A 173 -20.16 -2.31 10.34
C GLU A 173 -20.68 -1.37 11.45
N ASN A 174 -19.79 -0.59 12.06
CA ASN A 174 -20.11 0.35 13.14
C ASN A 174 -20.17 1.81 12.67
N TYR A 175 -20.25 2.04 11.37
CA TYR A 175 -20.25 3.39 10.78
C TYR A 175 -21.57 4.12 11.00
#